data_430779619cc99baa0b1f1d94aa634af6
#
_entry.id   430779619cc99baa0b1f1d94aa634af6
#
_cell.length_a   1.000
_cell.length_b   1.000
_cell.length_c   1.000
_cell.angle_alpha   90.00
_cell.angle_beta   90.00
_cell.angle_gamma   90.00
#
_symmetry.space_group_name_H-M   'P 1'
#
loop_
_entity.id
_entity.type
_entity.pdbx_description
1 polymer ?
#
loop_
_entity_poly.entity_id
_entity_poly.type
_entity_poly.pdbx_seq_one_letter_code
_entity_poly.pdbx_strand_id
1 'polypeptide(L)'
;MLSQWLQQARNGRSVWLSDVRRGCEALPEHVAVTVQLTLCDGARRDFSLPIPRWANGEQRQFVQQYVTAFVFNALSALSGREMAFYLDLRETEVVALLGELDDIFQVHKTARSGYGKVVNIANRLCRAFGGGTFSFAVRDRSAYVPAPPEVSRGGDLLPRLRRSVERCGSGVCCGIDIGGTDIKAAVAVDGRLVCVKEYDWNPAASLVAEGITGPIVLLVQLMACCAAGMTPALQAALDKDASDEEMTRAVAQSASVPLDVLGVSFPDVVIRDRIVGGESPKTKGMRENPAIDYETAFAGLGGLVDQLRPLCREGAALHMTNDGHIAAFTAAAELAFSGGAPDFSGGVIAHALGTDFGVGYLDSDGSIPEMPVELYDFLLDLGSLPQRQLPPEDLRSTRNENSGLPGARRYLGQAAAFRLAYDADPALLESFIEERNGILAIRQTPEDMRLSLIHI
;
A
#
# COMPACT_ATOMS: atom_id res chain seq x y z
N MET A 1 27.44 -23.06 -1.89
CA MET A 1 26.65 -21.82 -1.85
C MET A 1 25.44 -21.97 -0.94
N LEU A 2 24.46 -22.85 -1.17
CA LEU A 2 23.30 -23.05 -0.26
C LEU A 2 23.73 -23.27 1.19
N SER A 3 24.70 -24.16 1.46
CA SER A 3 25.24 -24.38 2.80
C SER A 3 25.87 -23.14 3.44
N GLN A 4 26.43 -22.23 2.64
CA GLN A 4 27.00 -20.96 3.13
C GLN A 4 25.88 -20.01 3.57
N TRP A 5 24.80 -19.86 2.78
CA TRP A 5 23.64 -19.05 3.16
C TRP A 5 22.94 -19.57 4.40
N LEU A 6 22.76 -20.89 4.49
CA LEU A 6 22.21 -21.53 5.69
C LEU A 6 23.08 -21.28 6.91
N GLN A 7 24.42 -21.38 6.78
CA GLN A 7 25.33 -21.06 7.87
C GLN A 7 25.29 -19.57 8.24
N GLN A 8 25.20 -18.68 7.27
CA GLN A 8 25.02 -17.24 7.49
C GLN A 8 23.75 -16.95 8.28
N ALA A 9 22.63 -17.56 7.88
CA ALA A 9 21.35 -17.45 8.59
C ALA A 9 21.43 -17.97 10.04
N ARG A 10 22.07 -19.15 10.25
CA ARG A 10 22.28 -19.72 11.59
C ARG A 10 23.14 -18.82 12.48
N ASN A 11 24.05 -18.06 11.89
CA ASN A 11 24.87 -17.09 12.61
C ASN A 11 24.14 -15.75 12.84
N GLY A 12 22.84 -15.68 12.57
CA GLY A 12 22.02 -14.48 12.75
C GLY A 12 22.34 -13.34 11.78
N ARG A 13 22.96 -13.64 10.64
CA ARG A 13 23.29 -12.66 9.60
C ARG A 13 22.21 -12.64 8.53
N SER A 14 21.99 -11.46 7.96
CA SER A 14 21.07 -11.30 6.84
C SER A 14 21.52 -12.11 5.62
N VAL A 15 20.54 -12.75 4.96
CA VAL A 15 20.72 -13.45 3.69
C VAL A 15 19.79 -12.78 2.68
N TRP A 16 20.33 -11.80 1.97
CA TRP A 16 19.53 -10.95 1.10
C TRP A 16 19.00 -11.70 -0.11
N LEU A 17 17.71 -11.57 -0.39
CA LEU A 17 17.04 -12.22 -1.52
C LEU A 17 17.73 -11.91 -2.85
N SER A 18 18.19 -10.66 -3.04
CA SER A 18 18.94 -10.24 -4.23
C SER A 18 20.27 -10.95 -4.40
N ASP A 19 20.97 -11.23 -3.29
CA ASP A 19 22.25 -11.94 -3.31
C ASP A 19 22.05 -13.42 -3.60
N VAL A 20 20.99 -14.01 -3.01
CA VAL A 20 20.59 -15.39 -3.30
C VAL A 20 20.27 -15.53 -4.79
N ARG A 21 19.47 -14.64 -5.36
CA ARG A 21 19.13 -14.66 -6.79
C ARG A 21 20.36 -14.59 -7.68
N ARG A 22 21.22 -13.59 -7.47
CA ARG A 22 22.48 -13.44 -8.23
C ARG A 22 23.39 -14.64 -8.10
N GLY A 23 23.48 -15.18 -6.87
CA GLY A 23 24.24 -16.39 -6.62
C GLY A 23 23.69 -17.61 -7.34
N CYS A 24 22.37 -17.78 -7.38
CA CYS A 24 21.73 -18.87 -8.13
C CYS A 24 21.95 -18.73 -9.63
N GLU A 25 21.86 -17.52 -10.19
CA GLU A 25 22.18 -17.25 -11.60
C GLU A 25 23.62 -17.64 -11.97
N ALA A 26 24.55 -17.47 -11.07
CA ALA A 26 25.96 -17.81 -11.27
C ALA A 26 26.28 -19.31 -11.15
N LEU A 27 25.35 -20.14 -10.66
CA LEU A 27 25.55 -21.58 -10.54
C LEU A 27 25.43 -22.29 -11.88
N PRO A 28 26.39 -23.13 -12.29
CA PRO A 28 26.33 -23.85 -13.57
C PRO A 28 25.12 -24.79 -13.68
N GLU A 29 24.66 -25.33 -12.57
CA GLU A 29 23.62 -26.37 -12.48
C GLU A 29 22.29 -25.88 -11.89
N HIS A 30 21.93 -24.61 -12.08
CA HIS A 30 20.60 -24.17 -11.70
C HIS A 30 19.55 -24.57 -12.74
N VAL A 31 18.31 -24.77 -12.30
CA VAL A 31 17.16 -24.92 -13.19
C VAL A 31 16.64 -23.53 -13.55
N ALA A 32 16.74 -23.18 -14.83
CA ALA A 32 16.24 -21.91 -15.31
C ALA A 32 14.70 -22.00 -15.49
N VAL A 33 13.97 -21.24 -14.69
CA VAL A 33 12.51 -21.13 -14.78
C VAL A 33 12.17 -19.72 -15.30
N THR A 34 11.36 -19.67 -16.36
CA THR A 34 10.73 -18.41 -16.78
C THR A 34 9.38 -18.30 -16.08
N VAL A 35 9.17 -17.21 -15.34
CA VAL A 35 7.90 -16.91 -14.67
C VAL A 35 7.19 -15.84 -15.47
N GLN A 36 5.95 -16.11 -15.89
CA GLN A 36 5.10 -15.14 -16.55
C GLN A 36 3.90 -14.81 -15.64
N LEU A 37 3.80 -13.57 -15.24
CA LEU A 37 2.67 -13.04 -14.48
C LEU A 37 1.71 -12.36 -15.46
N THR A 38 0.48 -12.88 -15.55
CA THR A 38 -0.62 -12.22 -16.26
C THR A 38 -1.36 -11.33 -15.28
N LEU A 39 -1.29 -10.02 -15.48
CA LEU A 39 -1.96 -9.01 -14.65
C LEU A 39 -3.49 -9.06 -14.84
N CYS A 40 -4.22 -8.38 -13.98
CA CYS A 40 -5.69 -8.39 -14.03
C CYS A 40 -6.26 -7.69 -15.27
N ASP A 41 -5.56 -6.74 -15.85
CA ASP A 41 -5.89 -6.08 -17.13
C ASP A 41 -5.53 -6.92 -18.36
N GLY A 42 -4.85 -8.07 -18.17
CA GLY A 42 -4.40 -8.97 -19.22
C GLY A 42 -2.97 -8.70 -19.73
N ALA A 43 -2.32 -7.65 -19.28
CA ALA A 43 -0.89 -7.43 -19.55
C ALA A 43 -0.05 -8.56 -18.96
N ARG A 44 1.11 -8.85 -19.58
CA ARG A 44 2.01 -9.90 -19.12
C ARG A 44 3.36 -9.33 -18.74
N ARG A 45 3.99 -9.91 -17.71
CA ARG A 45 5.33 -9.59 -17.24
C ARG A 45 6.12 -10.87 -17.11
N ASP A 46 7.32 -10.87 -17.67
CA ASP A 46 8.22 -12.01 -17.64
C ASP A 46 9.37 -11.78 -16.65
N PHE A 47 9.69 -12.82 -15.90
CA PHE A 47 10.79 -12.82 -14.93
C PHE A 47 11.63 -14.08 -15.09
N SER A 48 12.93 -13.96 -14.81
CA SER A 48 13.81 -15.12 -14.64
C SER A 48 13.85 -15.52 -13.16
N LEU A 49 13.66 -16.80 -12.90
CA LEU A 49 13.77 -17.39 -11.56
C LEU A 49 14.78 -18.58 -11.63
N PRO A 50 16.06 -18.34 -11.34
CA PRO A 50 17.03 -19.41 -11.27
C PRO A 50 16.82 -20.21 -9.98
N ILE A 51 16.53 -21.50 -10.09
CA ILE A 51 16.31 -22.39 -8.95
C ILE A 51 17.54 -23.30 -8.78
N PRO A 52 18.30 -23.18 -7.67
CA PRO A 52 19.46 -24.02 -7.44
C PRO A 52 19.03 -25.44 -7.08
N ARG A 53 19.83 -26.45 -7.47
CA ARG A 53 19.65 -27.82 -7.01
C ARG A 53 20.01 -27.93 -5.52
N TRP A 54 19.36 -28.83 -4.82
CA TRP A 54 19.58 -29.08 -3.38
C TRP A 54 19.99 -30.53 -3.12
N ALA A 55 20.76 -30.74 -2.06
CA ALA A 55 21.29 -32.05 -1.71
C ALA A 55 20.57 -32.69 -0.49
N ASN A 56 19.79 -31.93 0.25
CA ASN A 56 19.09 -32.40 1.45
C ASN A 56 17.84 -31.57 1.77
N GLY A 57 17.06 -32.02 2.73
CA GLY A 57 15.78 -31.39 3.10
C GLY A 57 15.90 -29.95 3.60
N GLU A 58 16.97 -29.61 4.31
CA GLU A 58 17.19 -28.24 4.80
C GLU A 58 17.46 -27.27 3.65
N GLN A 59 18.29 -27.67 2.70
CA GLN A 59 18.51 -26.89 1.48
C GLN A 59 17.25 -26.76 0.64
N ARG A 60 16.44 -27.83 0.54
CA ARG A 60 15.14 -27.78 -0.12
C ARG A 60 14.21 -26.76 0.52
N GLN A 61 14.14 -26.76 1.86
CA GLN A 61 13.32 -25.80 2.59
C GLN A 61 13.78 -24.35 2.33
N PHE A 62 15.08 -24.10 2.31
CA PHE A 62 15.63 -22.78 1.96
C PHE A 62 15.26 -22.35 0.54
N VAL A 63 15.37 -23.27 -0.44
CA VAL A 63 14.97 -23.01 -1.83
C VAL A 63 13.46 -22.74 -1.93
N GLN A 64 12.64 -23.47 -1.18
CA GLN A 64 11.19 -23.21 -1.09
C GLN A 64 10.91 -21.80 -0.55
N GLN A 65 11.61 -21.37 0.51
CA GLN A 65 11.49 -20.00 1.03
C GLN A 65 11.91 -18.95 0.00
N TYR A 66 12.98 -19.20 -0.75
CA TYR A 66 13.44 -18.33 -1.83
C TYR A 66 12.40 -18.16 -2.92
N VAL A 67 11.82 -19.27 -3.41
CA VAL A 67 10.75 -19.26 -4.43
C VAL A 67 9.49 -18.58 -3.89
N THR A 68 9.10 -18.91 -2.65
CA THR A 68 7.92 -18.31 -1.99
C THR A 68 8.09 -16.80 -1.83
N ALA A 69 9.29 -16.33 -1.41
CA ALA A 69 9.57 -14.90 -1.27
C ALA A 69 9.50 -14.17 -2.62
N PHE A 70 10.04 -14.77 -3.68
CA PHE A 70 9.93 -14.21 -5.03
C PHE A 70 8.46 -14.06 -5.46
N VAL A 71 7.65 -15.12 -5.30
CA VAL A 71 6.22 -15.11 -5.66
C VAL A 71 5.45 -14.09 -4.83
N PHE A 72 5.67 -14.06 -3.52
CA PHE A 72 5.03 -13.12 -2.60
C PHE A 72 5.33 -11.67 -2.99
N ASN A 73 6.60 -11.35 -3.26
CA ASN A 73 7.01 -10.01 -3.66
C ASN A 73 6.40 -9.60 -5.00
N ALA A 74 6.39 -10.51 -5.99
CA ALA A 74 5.78 -10.22 -7.28
C ALA A 74 4.28 -9.95 -7.17
N LEU A 75 3.55 -10.71 -6.34
CA LEU A 75 2.13 -10.50 -6.11
C LEU A 75 1.83 -9.26 -5.28
N SER A 76 2.68 -8.94 -4.29
CA SER A 76 2.55 -7.71 -3.49
C SER A 76 2.78 -6.45 -4.32
N ALA A 77 3.69 -6.50 -5.30
CA ALA A 77 3.94 -5.36 -6.18
C ALA A 77 2.92 -5.20 -7.29
N LEU A 78 2.64 -6.30 -7.99
CA LEU A 78 1.94 -6.26 -9.27
C LEU A 78 0.55 -6.88 -9.22
N SER A 79 0.35 -7.86 -8.32
CA SER A 79 -0.83 -8.72 -8.32
C SER A 79 -1.04 -9.40 -9.70
N GLY A 80 -2.14 -10.08 -9.91
CA GLY A 80 -2.44 -10.70 -11.20
C GLY A 80 -3.51 -11.76 -11.11
N ARG A 81 -3.85 -12.34 -12.24
CA ARG A 81 -4.83 -13.44 -12.34
C ARG A 81 -4.19 -14.81 -12.53
N GLU A 82 -2.97 -14.86 -13.07
CA GLU A 82 -2.23 -16.12 -13.25
C GLU A 82 -0.73 -15.88 -13.13
N MET A 83 -0.03 -16.77 -12.42
CA MET A 83 1.42 -16.86 -12.45
C MET A 83 1.82 -18.23 -13.01
N ALA A 84 2.38 -18.25 -14.20
CA ALA A 84 2.80 -19.46 -14.91
C ALA A 84 4.33 -19.62 -14.84
N PHE A 85 4.78 -20.84 -14.51
CA PHE A 85 6.18 -21.23 -14.44
C PHE A 85 6.51 -22.13 -15.62
N TYR A 86 7.43 -21.71 -16.47
CA TYR A 86 7.84 -22.43 -17.67
C TYR A 86 9.24 -23.03 -17.47
N LEU A 87 9.34 -24.35 -17.51
CA LEU A 87 10.59 -25.10 -17.35
C LEU A 87 10.52 -26.41 -18.11
N ASP A 88 11.63 -27.16 -18.12
CA ASP A 88 11.61 -28.55 -18.58
C ASP A 88 10.89 -29.42 -17.53
N LEU A 89 9.77 -30.04 -17.91
CA LEU A 89 8.97 -30.84 -16.96
C LEU A 89 9.69 -32.12 -16.49
N ARG A 90 10.84 -32.48 -17.08
CA ARG A 90 11.73 -33.54 -16.58
C ARG A 90 12.44 -33.16 -15.27
N GLU A 91 12.46 -31.88 -14.91
CA GLU A 91 12.95 -31.38 -13.62
C GLU A 91 11.91 -31.64 -12.50
N THR A 92 11.62 -32.94 -12.27
CA THR A 92 10.48 -33.37 -11.43
C THR A 92 10.51 -32.84 -10.01
N GLU A 93 11.69 -32.66 -9.39
CA GLU A 93 11.84 -32.10 -8.04
C GLU A 93 11.42 -30.63 -8.00
N VAL A 94 11.79 -29.84 -9.02
CA VAL A 94 11.42 -28.43 -9.12
C VAL A 94 9.93 -28.30 -9.46
N VAL A 95 9.41 -29.15 -10.34
CA VAL A 95 7.96 -29.22 -10.66
C VAL A 95 7.17 -29.49 -9.38
N ALA A 96 7.59 -30.45 -8.55
CA ALA A 96 6.93 -30.76 -7.29
C ALA A 96 6.99 -29.58 -6.31
N LEU A 97 8.14 -28.90 -6.18
CA LEU A 97 8.29 -27.74 -5.33
C LEU A 97 7.37 -26.58 -5.77
N LEU A 98 7.25 -26.33 -7.08
CA LEU A 98 6.35 -25.31 -7.61
C LEU A 98 4.87 -25.67 -7.43
N GLY A 99 4.54 -26.96 -7.46
CA GLY A 99 3.17 -27.45 -7.18
C GLY A 99 2.71 -27.22 -5.75
N GLU A 100 3.64 -27.06 -4.78
CA GLU A 100 3.31 -26.75 -3.39
C GLU A 100 2.85 -25.29 -3.18
N LEU A 101 3.06 -24.41 -4.18
CA LEU A 101 2.67 -23.00 -4.07
C LEU A 101 1.16 -22.82 -3.89
N ASP A 102 0.32 -23.65 -4.48
CA ASP A 102 -1.13 -23.63 -4.29
C ASP A 102 -1.50 -23.77 -2.81
N ASP A 103 -0.85 -24.68 -2.08
CA ASP A 103 -1.08 -24.89 -0.66
C ASP A 103 -0.47 -23.79 0.19
N ILE A 104 0.76 -23.35 -0.11
CA ILE A 104 1.46 -22.28 0.61
C ILE A 104 0.65 -20.97 0.54
N PHE A 105 0.16 -20.62 -0.63
CA PHE A 105 -0.65 -19.42 -0.88
C PHE A 105 -2.14 -19.66 -0.69
N GLN A 106 -2.56 -20.87 -0.31
CA GLN A 106 -3.94 -21.23 0.02
C GLN A 106 -4.93 -20.84 -1.09
N VAL A 107 -4.53 -21.01 -2.36
CA VAL A 107 -5.29 -20.50 -3.52
C VAL A 107 -6.74 -20.98 -3.51
N HIS A 108 -6.99 -22.23 -3.13
CA HIS A 108 -8.33 -22.86 -3.13
C HIS A 108 -9.14 -22.65 -1.85
N LYS A 109 -8.58 -21.95 -0.82
CA LYS A 109 -9.31 -21.67 0.41
C LYS A 109 -10.16 -20.41 0.29
N THR A 110 -11.24 -20.34 1.03
CA THR A 110 -12.09 -19.14 1.16
C THR A 110 -11.53 -18.17 2.19
N ALA A 111 -11.13 -18.69 3.37
CA ALA A 111 -10.43 -17.90 4.40
C ALA A 111 -8.93 -18.17 4.33
N ARG A 112 -8.14 -17.14 4.15
CA ARG A 112 -6.69 -17.21 3.96
C ARG A 112 -5.94 -16.48 5.06
N SER A 113 -4.77 -17.02 5.41
CA SER A 113 -3.84 -16.43 6.38
C SER A 113 -2.41 -16.50 5.83
N GLY A 114 -1.45 -15.87 6.50
CA GLY A 114 -0.07 -15.90 6.09
C GLY A 114 0.11 -15.44 4.63
N TYR A 115 0.88 -16.20 3.86
CA TYR A 115 1.12 -15.91 2.44
C TYR A 115 -0.17 -15.83 1.60
N GLY A 116 -1.23 -16.52 2.02
CA GLY A 116 -2.50 -16.52 1.30
C GLY A 116 -3.21 -15.17 1.26
N LYS A 117 -2.90 -14.25 2.17
CA LYS A 117 -3.51 -12.91 2.21
C LYS A 117 -3.28 -12.13 0.91
N VAL A 118 -2.13 -12.26 0.27
CA VAL A 118 -1.86 -11.59 -1.02
C VAL A 118 -2.78 -12.08 -2.13
N VAL A 119 -3.27 -13.33 -2.04
CA VAL A 119 -4.25 -13.89 -2.98
C VAL A 119 -5.64 -13.29 -2.76
N ASN A 120 -6.00 -12.85 -1.53
CA ASN A 120 -7.24 -12.10 -1.31
C ASN A 120 -7.23 -10.79 -2.10
N ILE A 121 -6.12 -10.04 -2.03
CA ILE A 121 -5.95 -8.80 -2.80
C ILE A 121 -6.02 -9.08 -4.29
N ALA A 122 -5.28 -10.08 -4.77
CA ALA A 122 -5.30 -10.48 -6.18
C ALA A 122 -6.72 -10.82 -6.67
N ASN A 123 -7.50 -11.57 -5.88
CA ASN A 123 -8.87 -11.92 -6.24
C ASN A 123 -9.81 -10.71 -6.24
N ARG A 124 -9.67 -9.77 -5.29
CA ARG A 124 -10.47 -8.53 -5.29
C ARG A 124 -10.12 -7.65 -6.49
N LEU A 125 -8.85 -7.56 -6.80
CA LEU A 125 -8.37 -6.83 -7.97
C LEU A 125 -8.89 -7.44 -9.27
N CYS A 126 -8.81 -8.78 -9.43
CA CYS A 126 -9.39 -9.46 -10.59
C CYS A 126 -10.90 -9.18 -10.71
N ARG A 127 -11.65 -9.16 -9.62
CA ARG A 127 -13.07 -8.78 -9.64
C ARG A 127 -13.29 -7.33 -10.12
N ALA A 128 -12.42 -6.40 -9.71
CA ALA A 128 -12.48 -5.00 -10.17
C ALA A 128 -12.23 -4.86 -11.69
N PHE A 129 -11.52 -5.82 -12.28
CA PHE A 129 -11.25 -5.90 -13.74
C PHE A 129 -12.23 -6.79 -14.53
N GLY A 130 -13.33 -7.21 -13.95
CA GLY A 130 -14.36 -7.95 -14.68
C GLY A 130 -14.42 -9.45 -14.37
N GLY A 131 -13.67 -9.91 -13.38
CA GLY A 131 -13.83 -11.25 -12.84
C GLY A 131 -12.61 -12.16 -12.93
N GLY A 132 -12.77 -13.36 -12.38
CA GLY A 132 -11.73 -14.35 -12.25
C GLY A 132 -11.14 -14.41 -10.83
N THR A 133 -10.31 -15.42 -10.62
CA THR A 133 -9.54 -15.64 -9.41
C THR A 133 -8.10 -15.93 -9.80
N PHE A 134 -7.18 -15.65 -8.89
CA PHE A 134 -5.77 -15.94 -9.09
C PHE A 134 -5.51 -17.46 -9.11
N SER A 135 -4.56 -17.90 -9.95
CA SER A 135 -4.08 -19.28 -10.03
C SER A 135 -2.59 -19.37 -10.33
N PHE A 136 -1.98 -20.49 -9.93
CA PHE A 136 -0.68 -20.90 -10.42
C PHE A 136 -0.80 -21.91 -11.57
N ALA A 137 0.23 -21.95 -12.43
CA ALA A 137 0.35 -22.96 -13.48
C ALA A 137 1.81 -23.35 -13.68
N VAL A 138 2.08 -24.65 -13.81
CA VAL A 138 3.39 -25.17 -14.21
C VAL A 138 3.25 -25.73 -15.63
N ARG A 139 4.10 -25.26 -16.56
CA ARG A 139 4.00 -25.56 -17.99
C ARG A 139 5.36 -25.95 -18.57
N ASP A 140 5.32 -26.74 -19.62
CA ASP A 140 6.53 -27.03 -20.36
C ASP A 140 7.10 -25.77 -21.02
N ARG A 141 8.43 -25.66 -21.04
CA ARG A 141 9.14 -24.52 -21.64
C ARG A 141 8.73 -24.27 -23.09
N SER A 142 8.40 -25.31 -23.87
CA SER A 142 7.98 -25.17 -25.26
C SER A 142 6.67 -24.40 -25.44
N ALA A 143 5.84 -24.29 -24.38
CA ALA A 143 4.60 -23.53 -24.38
C ALA A 143 4.79 -22.04 -24.06
N TYR A 144 6.01 -21.62 -23.73
CA TYR A 144 6.29 -20.23 -23.40
C TYR A 144 6.21 -19.31 -24.61
N VAL A 145 5.46 -18.22 -24.44
CA VAL A 145 5.39 -17.12 -25.41
C VAL A 145 5.77 -15.83 -24.66
N PRO A 146 6.84 -15.15 -25.08
CA PRO A 146 7.29 -13.92 -24.41
C PRO A 146 6.19 -12.87 -24.28
N ALA A 147 6.22 -12.14 -23.19
CA ALA A 147 5.38 -10.95 -23.04
C ALA A 147 5.77 -9.92 -24.12
N PRO A 148 4.82 -9.16 -24.68
CA PRO A 148 5.15 -8.04 -25.54
C PRO A 148 5.98 -7.03 -24.76
N PRO A 149 6.93 -6.33 -25.42
CA PRO A 149 7.68 -5.28 -24.76
C PRO A 149 6.73 -4.20 -24.23
N GLU A 150 7.07 -3.63 -23.08
CA GLU A 150 6.33 -2.48 -22.58
C GLU A 150 6.47 -1.31 -23.56
N VAL A 151 5.33 -0.82 -24.00
CA VAL A 151 5.29 0.41 -24.79
C VAL A 151 5.31 1.56 -23.78
N SER A 152 6.43 2.28 -23.73
CA SER A 152 6.48 3.55 -22.99
C SER A 152 5.38 4.47 -23.53
N ARG A 153 4.42 4.80 -22.68
CA ARG A 153 3.42 5.81 -23.02
C ARG A 153 4.16 7.15 -23.02
N GLY A 154 4.36 7.74 -24.20
CA GLY A 154 5.11 8.99 -24.36
C GLY A 154 4.60 10.06 -23.40
N GLY A 155 5.52 10.74 -22.74
CA GLY A 155 5.25 11.56 -21.58
C GLY A 155 4.51 12.86 -21.84
N ASP A 156 3.42 13.07 -21.13
CA ASP A 156 2.65 14.32 -21.08
C ASP A 156 2.32 14.73 -19.63
N LEU A 157 3.15 14.28 -18.69
CA LEU A 157 2.92 14.50 -17.26
C LEU A 157 2.88 16.01 -16.92
N LEU A 158 3.84 16.79 -17.40
CA LEU A 158 3.91 18.22 -17.08
C LEU A 158 2.67 19.03 -17.53
N PRO A 159 2.18 18.91 -18.77
CA PRO A 159 0.92 19.53 -19.17
C PRO A 159 -0.28 19.03 -18.35
N ARG A 160 -0.32 17.77 -17.95
CA ARG A 160 -1.40 17.26 -17.08
C ARG A 160 -1.37 17.90 -15.70
N LEU A 161 -0.19 17.97 -15.07
CA LEU A 161 -0.02 18.63 -13.77
C LEU A 161 -0.49 20.08 -13.81
N ARG A 162 -0.08 20.84 -14.85
CA ARG A 162 -0.49 22.24 -15.03
C ARG A 162 -2.00 22.36 -15.11
N ARG A 163 -2.66 21.57 -15.96
CA ARG A 163 -4.14 21.57 -16.08
C ARG A 163 -4.84 21.21 -14.76
N SER A 164 -4.26 20.27 -13.99
CA SER A 164 -4.81 19.87 -12.69
C SER A 164 -4.77 21.02 -11.68
N VAL A 165 -3.61 21.71 -11.59
CA VAL A 165 -3.43 22.88 -10.70
C VAL A 165 -4.34 24.05 -11.15
N GLU A 166 -4.40 24.35 -12.44
CA GLU A 166 -5.30 25.37 -12.99
C GLU A 166 -6.76 25.09 -12.65
N ARG A 167 -7.18 23.82 -12.71
CA ARG A 167 -8.53 23.40 -12.35
C ARG A 167 -8.82 23.59 -10.86
N CYS A 168 -7.86 23.36 -9.99
CA CYS A 168 -8.00 23.62 -8.56
C CYS A 168 -7.94 25.11 -8.19
N GLY A 169 -7.52 25.97 -9.10
CA GLY A 169 -7.47 27.43 -8.94
C GLY A 169 -8.84 28.11 -9.00
N SER A 170 -9.92 27.41 -9.33
CA SER A 170 -11.29 27.92 -9.41
C SER A 170 -12.29 26.93 -8.83
N GLY A 171 -13.38 27.46 -8.23
CA GLY A 171 -14.42 26.66 -7.62
C GLY A 171 -14.04 26.13 -6.24
N VAL A 172 -14.80 25.14 -5.78
CA VAL A 172 -14.66 24.54 -4.44
C VAL A 172 -13.90 23.24 -4.54
N CYS A 173 -12.67 23.23 -4.03
CA CYS A 173 -11.77 22.08 -4.06
C CYS A 173 -11.55 21.54 -2.64
N CYS A 174 -11.82 20.26 -2.43
CA CYS A 174 -11.56 19.57 -1.17
C CYS A 174 -10.54 18.46 -1.38
N GLY A 175 -9.56 18.37 -0.48
CA GLY A 175 -8.62 17.27 -0.36
C GLY A 175 -8.77 16.59 1.00
N ILE A 176 -8.73 15.27 1.03
CA ILE A 176 -8.72 14.49 2.27
C ILE A 176 -7.64 13.43 2.21
N ASP A 177 -6.76 13.44 3.20
CA ASP A 177 -5.70 12.46 3.40
C ASP A 177 -6.03 11.59 4.61
N ILE A 178 -6.21 10.30 4.37
CA ILE A 178 -6.63 9.33 5.36
C ILE A 178 -5.41 8.54 5.81
N GLY A 179 -4.94 8.83 7.02
CA GLY A 179 -3.83 8.12 7.66
C GLY A 179 -4.29 6.93 8.50
N GLY A 180 -3.33 6.27 9.14
CA GLY A 180 -3.59 5.18 10.10
C GLY A 180 -4.06 5.65 11.46
N THR A 181 -3.65 6.85 11.88
CA THR A 181 -3.91 7.45 13.20
C THR A 181 -4.71 8.74 13.14
N ASP A 182 -4.71 9.38 11.99
CA ASP A 182 -5.39 10.65 11.78
C ASP A 182 -5.93 10.76 10.35
N ILE A 183 -6.90 11.65 10.17
CA ILE A 183 -7.41 12.08 8.86
C ILE A 183 -7.18 13.59 8.78
N LYS A 184 -6.63 14.05 7.66
CA LYS A 184 -6.43 15.47 7.38
C LYS A 184 -7.33 15.89 6.22
N ALA A 185 -8.12 16.93 6.42
CA ALA A 185 -9.00 17.47 5.40
C ALA A 185 -8.72 18.96 5.20
N ALA A 186 -8.82 19.42 3.96
CA ALA A 186 -8.66 20.82 3.61
C ALA A 186 -9.65 21.21 2.52
N VAL A 187 -10.16 22.44 2.56
CA VAL A 187 -10.99 23.00 1.50
C VAL A 187 -10.47 24.37 1.08
N ALA A 188 -10.45 24.58 -0.23
CA ALA A 188 -10.14 25.85 -0.86
C ALA A 188 -11.30 26.32 -1.75
N VAL A 189 -11.48 27.62 -1.83
CA VAL A 189 -12.46 28.27 -2.72
C VAL A 189 -11.70 29.26 -3.61
N ASP A 190 -11.82 29.10 -4.91
CA ASP A 190 -11.12 29.91 -5.90
C ASP A 190 -9.60 30.03 -5.63
N GLY A 191 -8.99 28.89 -5.35
CA GLY A 191 -7.56 28.76 -5.08
C GLY A 191 -7.10 29.29 -3.71
N ARG A 192 -8.02 29.72 -2.84
CA ARG A 192 -7.70 30.23 -1.49
C ARG A 192 -8.11 29.18 -0.44
N LEU A 193 -7.18 28.77 0.39
CA LEU A 193 -7.44 27.90 1.52
C LEU A 193 -8.45 28.56 2.50
N VAL A 194 -9.56 27.88 2.75
CA VAL A 194 -10.61 28.32 3.69
C VAL A 194 -10.36 27.75 5.09
N CYS A 195 -10.18 26.45 5.19
CA CYS A 195 -9.89 25.79 6.46
C CYS A 195 -9.18 24.43 6.25
N VAL A 196 -8.64 23.94 7.36
CA VAL A 196 -8.08 22.61 7.51
C VAL A 196 -8.62 21.98 8.79
N LYS A 197 -8.72 20.66 8.83
CA LYS A 197 -9.08 19.87 10.01
C LYS A 197 -8.18 18.65 10.08
N GLU A 198 -7.58 18.42 11.24
CA GLU A 198 -7.01 17.14 11.63
C GLU A 198 -7.99 16.42 12.57
N TYR A 199 -8.19 15.14 12.34
CA TYR A 199 -9.12 14.31 13.11
C TYR A 199 -8.41 13.01 13.51
N ASP A 200 -8.19 12.83 14.81
CA ASP A 200 -7.60 11.63 15.36
C ASP A 200 -8.62 10.49 15.37
N TRP A 201 -8.25 9.32 14.89
CA TRP A 201 -9.13 8.15 14.81
C TRP A 201 -8.38 6.83 15.00
N ASN A 202 -9.14 5.75 15.24
CA ASN A 202 -8.60 4.39 15.31
C ASN A 202 -9.42 3.44 14.43
N PRO A 203 -9.17 3.37 13.12
CA PRO A 203 -9.92 2.52 12.20
C PRO A 203 -9.78 1.03 12.53
N ALA A 204 -8.66 0.61 13.15
CA ALA A 204 -8.44 -0.77 13.57
C ALA A 204 -9.43 -1.25 14.63
N ALA A 205 -10.05 -0.35 15.39
CA ALA A 205 -11.09 -0.68 16.37
C ALA A 205 -12.50 -0.76 15.75
N SER A 206 -12.69 -0.32 14.50
CA SER A 206 -13.99 -0.32 13.82
C SER A 206 -14.42 -1.75 13.49
N LEU A 207 -15.61 -2.12 13.94
CA LEU A 207 -16.16 -3.48 13.76
C LEU A 207 -17.01 -3.62 12.47
N VAL A 208 -17.33 -2.52 11.82
CA VAL A 208 -18.19 -2.43 10.62
C VAL A 208 -17.65 -1.36 9.66
N ALA A 209 -18.03 -1.43 8.39
CA ALA A 209 -17.55 -0.50 7.36
C ALA A 209 -17.91 0.96 7.66
N GLU A 210 -19.09 1.20 8.21
CA GLU A 210 -19.59 2.53 8.56
C GLU A 210 -18.73 3.24 9.62
N GLY A 211 -18.07 2.47 10.52
CA GLY A 211 -17.13 3.01 11.49
C GLY A 211 -15.84 3.56 10.85
N ILE A 212 -15.58 3.18 9.59
CA ILE A 212 -14.46 3.70 8.79
C ILE A 212 -14.97 4.80 7.84
N THR A 213 -16.05 4.56 7.10
CA THR A 213 -16.54 5.51 6.09
C THR A 213 -17.26 6.71 6.71
N GLY A 214 -17.94 6.55 7.85
CA GLY A 214 -18.70 7.61 8.51
C GLY A 214 -17.89 8.86 8.84
N PRO A 215 -16.76 8.74 9.58
CA PRO A 215 -15.88 9.89 9.88
C PRO A 215 -15.38 10.58 8.62
N ILE A 216 -15.04 9.84 7.56
CA ILE A 216 -14.57 10.40 6.30
C ILE A 216 -15.66 11.25 5.63
N VAL A 217 -16.87 10.70 5.53
CA VAL A 217 -18.02 11.42 4.96
C VAL A 217 -18.34 12.67 5.77
N LEU A 218 -18.33 12.57 7.11
CA LEU A 218 -18.58 13.70 8.01
C LEU A 218 -17.55 14.82 7.81
N LEU A 219 -16.27 14.49 7.68
CA LEU A 219 -15.23 15.50 7.43
C LEU A 219 -15.41 16.19 6.09
N VAL A 220 -15.75 15.46 5.02
CA VAL A 220 -16.02 16.09 3.72
C VAL A 220 -17.26 16.99 3.77
N GLN A 221 -18.32 16.59 4.50
CA GLN A 221 -19.49 17.43 4.75
C GLN A 221 -19.12 18.71 5.50
N LEU A 222 -18.28 18.58 6.55
CA LEU A 222 -17.78 19.74 7.30
C LEU A 222 -17.02 20.71 6.40
N MET A 223 -16.13 20.20 5.51
CA MET A 223 -15.41 21.02 4.54
C MET A 223 -16.36 21.75 3.58
N ALA A 224 -17.39 21.07 3.07
CA ALA A 224 -18.39 21.65 2.19
C ALA A 224 -19.21 22.76 2.89
N CYS A 225 -19.50 22.61 4.19
CA CYS A 225 -20.14 23.65 4.99
C CYS A 225 -19.21 24.86 5.22
N CYS A 226 -17.92 24.62 5.54
CA CYS A 226 -16.94 25.70 5.70
C CYS A 226 -16.76 26.49 4.39
N ALA A 227 -16.79 25.84 3.24
CA ALA A 227 -16.71 26.51 1.94
C ALA A 227 -17.94 27.40 1.65
N ALA A 228 -19.12 27.05 2.18
CA ALA A 228 -20.32 27.90 2.06
C ALA A 228 -20.25 29.17 2.91
N GLY A 229 -19.53 29.13 4.01
CA GLY A 229 -19.32 30.27 4.90
C GLY A 229 -19.03 29.82 6.34
N MET A 230 -18.02 30.43 6.93
CA MET A 230 -17.60 30.10 8.28
C MET A 230 -18.57 30.66 9.34
N THR A 231 -19.06 29.80 10.23
CA THR A 231 -19.89 30.15 11.39
C THR A 231 -19.14 29.85 12.68
N PRO A 232 -19.55 30.43 13.85
CA PRO A 232 -18.93 30.05 15.13
C PRO A 232 -19.03 28.55 15.44
N ALA A 233 -20.11 27.90 15.05
CA ALA A 233 -20.27 26.44 15.25
C ALA A 233 -19.30 25.65 14.37
N LEU A 234 -19.11 26.03 13.10
CA LEU A 234 -18.13 25.42 12.22
C LEU A 234 -16.70 25.68 12.70
N GLN A 235 -16.40 26.89 13.18
CA GLN A 235 -15.09 27.21 13.73
C GLN A 235 -14.76 26.33 14.96
N ALA A 236 -15.74 26.10 15.85
CA ALA A 236 -15.58 25.19 16.99
C ALA A 236 -15.41 23.72 16.54
N ALA A 237 -16.13 23.29 15.50
CA ALA A 237 -16.00 21.94 14.94
C ALA A 237 -14.65 21.68 14.24
N LEU A 238 -13.92 22.73 13.87
CA LEU A 238 -12.55 22.62 13.33
C LEU A 238 -11.49 22.44 14.43
N ASP A 239 -11.84 22.65 15.70
CA ASP A 239 -10.91 22.38 16.79
C ASP A 239 -10.47 20.91 16.78
N LYS A 240 -9.19 20.66 17.11
CA LYS A 240 -8.64 19.31 17.07
C LYS A 240 -9.41 18.32 17.95
N ASP A 241 -9.86 18.79 19.12
CA ASP A 241 -10.53 17.97 20.14
C ASP A 241 -12.08 17.94 19.95
N ALA A 242 -12.61 18.53 18.86
CA ALA A 242 -14.05 18.50 18.60
C ALA A 242 -14.57 17.08 18.37
N SER A 243 -15.60 16.70 19.11
CA SER A 243 -16.24 15.38 19.01
C SER A 243 -17.06 15.21 17.73
N ASP A 244 -17.33 13.94 17.37
CA ASP A 244 -18.19 13.61 16.24
C ASP A 244 -19.59 14.21 16.36
N GLU A 245 -20.14 14.28 17.61
CA GLU A 245 -21.44 14.91 17.84
C GLU A 245 -21.41 16.41 17.61
N GLU A 246 -20.32 17.10 17.99
CA GLU A 246 -20.15 18.53 17.74
C GLU A 246 -20.01 18.83 16.27
N MET A 247 -19.18 18.07 15.54
CA MET A 247 -19.04 18.18 14.10
C MET A 247 -20.37 17.90 13.39
N THR A 248 -21.08 16.82 13.75
CA THR A 248 -22.39 16.46 13.18
C THR A 248 -23.42 17.55 13.39
N ARG A 249 -23.45 18.14 14.60
CA ARG A 249 -24.37 19.25 14.93
C ARG A 249 -24.04 20.50 14.12
N ALA A 250 -22.74 20.83 13.99
CA ALA A 250 -22.31 21.98 13.21
C ALA A 250 -22.68 21.82 11.72
N VAL A 251 -22.47 20.65 11.14
CA VAL A 251 -22.86 20.32 9.77
C VAL A 251 -24.38 20.42 9.58
N ALA A 252 -25.18 19.84 10.51
CA ALA A 252 -26.64 19.84 10.41
C ALA A 252 -27.25 21.27 10.52
N GLN A 253 -26.55 22.21 11.13
CA GLN A 253 -27.01 23.60 11.31
C GLN A 253 -26.47 24.58 10.25
N SER A 254 -25.63 24.09 9.33
CA SER A 254 -24.95 24.94 8.35
C SER A 254 -25.42 24.66 6.92
N ALA A 255 -25.38 25.69 6.09
CA ALA A 255 -25.49 25.49 4.65
C ALA A 255 -24.25 24.84 4.10
N SER A 256 -24.36 24.07 3.05
CA SER A 256 -23.22 23.48 2.31
C SER A 256 -23.24 23.89 0.85
N VAL A 257 -22.08 23.86 0.20
CA VAL A 257 -21.97 24.02 -1.25
C VAL A 257 -21.41 22.72 -1.86
N PRO A 258 -21.86 22.34 -3.06
CA PRO A 258 -21.31 21.17 -3.72
C PRO A 258 -19.85 21.39 -4.15
N LEU A 259 -19.04 20.36 -4.01
CA LEU A 259 -17.61 20.38 -4.39
C LEU A 259 -17.45 20.26 -5.90
N ASP A 260 -16.55 21.05 -6.48
CA ASP A 260 -16.15 20.97 -7.89
C ASP A 260 -15.02 19.96 -8.10
N VAL A 261 -14.16 19.79 -7.08
CA VAL A 261 -13.05 18.81 -7.05
C VAL A 261 -13.00 18.18 -5.67
N LEU A 262 -12.92 16.85 -5.61
CA LEU A 262 -12.64 16.09 -4.39
C LEU A 262 -11.56 15.06 -4.66
N GLY A 263 -10.41 15.22 -3.99
CA GLY A 263 -9.30 14.25 -3.97
C GLY A 263 -9.29 13.48 -2.65
N VAL A 264 -9.19 12.16 -2.74
CA VAL A 264 -9.14 11.27 -1.56
C VAL A 264 -7.87 10.44 -1.62
N SER A 265 -7.01 10.61 -0.62
CA SER A 265 -5.87 9.75 -0.34
C SER A 265 -6.31 8.65 0.63
N PHE A 266 -6.13 7.38 0.28
CA PHE A 266 -6.53 6.26 1.13
C PHE A 266 -5.36 5.30 1.37
N PRO A 267 -5.07 4.91 2.61
CA PRO A 267 -3.87 4.15 2.97
C PRO A 267 -4.07 2.64 2.80
N ASP A 268 -4.45 2.20 1.63
CA ASP A 268 -4.59 0.81 1.21
C ASP A 268 -4.55 0.74 -0.33
N VAL A 269 -4.60 -0.45 -0.90
CA VAL A 269 -4.63 -0.60 -2.36
C VAL A 269 -5.94 -0.05 -2.92
N VAL A 270 -5.83 0.96 -3.76
CA VAL A 270 -6.97 1.59 -4.45
C VAL A 270 -6.81 1.44 -5.96
N ILE A 271 -7.80 0.87 -6.62
CA ILE A 271 -7.83 0.67 -8.06
C ILE A 271 -9.16 1.20 -8.61
N ARG A 272 -9.09 2.10 -9.60
CA ARG A 272 -10.29 2.68 -10.23
C ARG A 272 -11.27 3.26 -9.23
N ASP A 273 -10.76 4.09 -8.34
CA ASP A 273 -11.54 4.74 -7.27
C ASP A 273 -12.21 3.75 -6.28
N ARG A 274 -11.74 2.50 -6.20
CA ARG A 274 -12.25 1.49 -5.27
C ARG A 274 -11.14 0.93 -4.39
N ILE A 275 -11.42 0.78 -3.11
CA ILE A 275 -10.53 0.13 -2.15
C ILE A 275 -10.60 -1.38 -2.42
N VAL A 276 -9.48 -1.99 -2.75
CA VAL A 276 -9.37 -3.43 -3.06
C VAL A 276 -8.43 -4.19 -2.13
N GLY A 277 -7.63 -3.49 -1.33
CA GLY A 277 -6.70 -4.08 -0.36
C GLY A 277 -7.42 -4.86 0.74
N GLY A 278 -7.53 -4.28 1.93
CA GLY A 278 -8.28 -4.84 3.05
C GLY A 278 -7.51 -5.83 3.93
N GLU A 279 -6.23 -6.03 3.69
CA GLU A 279 -5.37 -6.87 4.55
C GLU A 279 -4.54 -6.05 5.54
N SER A 280 -4.76 -4.74 5.58
CA SER A 280 -4.04 -3.81 6.45
C SER A 280 -4.54 -3.86 7.91
N PRO A 281 -3.76 -3.37 8.87
CA PRO A 281 -4.20 -3.22 10.26
C PRO A 281 -5.47 -2.37 10.41
N LYS A 282 -5.73 -1.43 9.50
CA LYS A 282 -6.87 -0.50 9.54
C LYS A 282 -8.23 -1.20 9.46
N THR A 283 -8.30 -2.36 8.81
CA THR A 283 -9.53 -3.18 8.73
C THR A 283 -9.54 -4.35 9.73
N LYS A 284 -8.61 -4.36 10.70
CA LYS A 284 -8.45 -5.47 11.65
C LYS A 284 -9.73 -5.77 12.42
N GLY A 285 -10.37 -4.77 13.00
CA GLY A 285 -11.59 -4.96 13.78
C GLY A 285 -12.73 -5.59 12.97
N MET A 286 -12.94 -5.12 11.72
CA MET A 286 -13.91 -5.74 10.83
C MET A 286 -13.54 -7.19 10.50
N ARG A 287 -12.28 -7.45 10.17
CA ARG A 287 -11.80 -8.78 9.76
C ARG A 287 -11.88 -9.80 10.89
N GLU A 288 -11.69 -9.37 12.14
CA GLU A 288 -11.75 -10.19 13.33
C GLU A 288 -13.17 -10.26 13.96
N ASN A 289 -14.14 -9.51 13.42
CA ASN A 289 -15.52 -9.52 13.91
C ASN A 289 -16.27 -10.76 13.41
N PRO A 290 -16.60 -11.73 14.29
CA PRO A 290 -17.29 -12.96 13.90
C PRO A 290 -18.77 -12.75 13.54
N ALA A 291 -19.33 -11.56 13.81
CA ALA A 291 -20.74 -11.25 13.55
C ALA A 291 -21.03 -10.83 12.12
N ILE A 292 -19.98 -10.59 11.31
CA ILE A 292 -20.11 -10.13 9.92
C ILE A 292 -19.41 -11.07 8.95
N ASP A 293 -19.91 -11.13 7.72
CA ASP A 293 -19.12 -11.62 6.59
C ASP A 293 -18.19 -10.52 6.11
N TYR A 294 -16.88 -10.73 6.30
CA TYR A 294 -15.88 -9.71 6.04
C TYR A 294 -15.86 -9.24 4.58
N GLU A 295 -15.98 -10.15 3.61
CA GLU A 295 -15.94 -9.78 2.18
C GLU A 295 -17.15 -8.93 1.80
N THR A 296 -18.33 -9.23 2.35
CA THR A 296 -19.54 -8.43 2.15
C THR A 296 -19.41 -7.04 2.79
N ALA A 297 -18.93 -6.97 4.02
CA ALA A 297 -18.72 -5.69 4.72
C ALA A 297 -17.64 -4.85 4.02
N PHE A 298 -16.57 -5.48 3.58
CA PHE A 298 -15.48 -4.82 2.85
C PHE A 298 -15.94 -4.22 1.51
N ALA A 299 -16.93 -4.84 0.85
CA ALA A 299 -17.53 -4.26 -0.36
C ALA A 299 -18.19 -2.90 -0.10
N GLY A 300 -18.74 -2.68 1.09
CA GLY A 300 -19.27 -1.37 1.53
C GLY A 300 -18.16 -0.32 1.66
N LEU A 301 -17.02 -0.70 2.24
CA LEU A 301 -15.84 0.17 2.33
C LEU A 301 -15.30 0.50 0.92
N GLY A 302 -15.23 -0.49 0.02
CA GLY A 302 -14.80 -0.31 -1.37
C GLY A 302 -15.64 0.70 -2.16
N GLY A 303 -16.88 0.96 -1.74
CA GLY A 303 -17.80 1.93 -2.34
C GLY A 303 -17.74 3.34 -1.73
N LEU A 304 -16.68 3.70 -0.99
CA LEU A 304 -16.55 5.01 -0.35
C LEU A 304 -16.77 6.19 -1.32
N VAL A 305 -16.23 6.13 -2.53
CA VAL A 305 -16.40 7.17 -3.55
C VAL A 305 -17.88 7.37 -3.91
N ASP A 306 -18.69 6.30 -3.95
CA ASP A 306 -20.11 6.38 -4.22
C ASP A 306 -20.87 7.11 -3.10
N GLN A 307 -20.40 7.00 -1.83
CA GLN A 307 -20.95 7.73 -0.68
C GLN A 307 -20.56 9.22 -0.70
N LEU A 308 -19.40 9.57 -1.24
CA LEU A 308 -18.91 10.94 -1.33
C LEU A 308 -19.49 11.70 -2.55
N ARG A 309 -19.88 11.01 -3.60
CA ARG A 309 -20.39 11.62 -4.84
C ARG A 309 -21.58 12.57 -4.65
N PRO A 310 -22.54 12.32 -3.75
CA PRO A 310 -23.64 13.27 -3.50
C PRO A 310 -23.18 14.63 -2.95
N LEU A 311 -21.97 14.73 -2.41
CA LEU A 311 -21.40 15.98 -1.91
C LEU A 311 -20.75 16.81 -3.03
N CYS A 312 -20.65 16.24 -4.21
CA CYS A 312 -19.99 16.85 -5.36
C CYS A 312 -21.03 17.38 -6.36
N ARG A 313 -20.66 18.42 -7.11
CA ARG A 313 -21.44 18.90 -8.25
C ARG A 313 -21.51 17.84 -9.35
N GLU A 314 -22.56 17.86 -10.15
CA GLU A 314 -22.62 17.05 -11.37
C GLU A 314 -21.42 17.37 -12.28
N GLY A 315 -20.70 16.33 -12.73
CA GLY A 315 -19.47 16.47 -13.53
C GLY A 315 -18.21 16.89 -12.75
N ALA A 316 -18.28 16.94 -11.42
CA ALA A 316 -17.13 17.21 -10.58
C ALA A 316 -16.04 16.14 -10.76
N ALA A 317 -14.76 16.54 -10.61
CA ALA A 317 -13.66 15.60 -10.51
C ALA A 317 -13.64 15.00 -9.09
N LEU A 318 -13.94 13.73 -8.99
CA LEU A 318 -13.86 12.96 -7.74
C LEU A 318 -13.00 11.74 -8.00
N HIS A 319 -11.84 11.69 -7.32
CA HIS A 319 -10.89 10.60 -7.45
C HIS A 319 -10.36 10.18 -6.09
N MET A 320 -10.19 8.87 -5.93
CA MET A 320 -9.53 8.25 -4.79
C MET A 320 -8.34 7.42 -5.28
N THR A 321 -7.21 7.54 -4.60
CA THR A 321 -6.03 6.73 -4.87
C THR A 321 -5.27 6.41 -3.58
N ASN A 322 -4.28 5.53 -3.69
CA ASN A 322 -3.39 5.19 -2.57
C ASN A 322 -2.54 6.42 -2.17
N ASP A 323 -2.26 6.55 -0.86
CA ASP A 323 -1.47 7.63 -0.25
C ASP A 323 -0.05 7.76 -0.86
N GLY A 324 0.60 6.64 -1.18
CA GLY A 324 1.89 6.64 -1.88
C GLY A 324 1.81 7.29 -3.27
N HIS A 325 0.75 7.04 -4.03
CA HIS A 325 0.55 7.67 -5.34
C HIS A 325 0.27 9.18 -5.22
N ILE A 326 -0.44 9.61 -4.17
CA ILE A 326 -0.59 11.04 -3.88
C ILE A 326 0.76 11.67 -3.57
N ALA A 327 1.63 11.00 -2.80
CA ALA A 327 2.98 11.49 -2.56
C ALA A 327 3.80 11.64 -3.85
N ALA A 328 3.69 10.69 -4.79
CA ALA A 328 4.34 10.80 -6.11
C ALA A 328 3.77 11.95 -6.94
N PHE A 329 2.44 12.15 -6.92
CA PHE A 329 1.80 13.27 -7.60
C PHE A 329 2.24 14.62 -7.00
N THR A 330 2.29 14.73 -5.66
CA THR A 330 2.74 15.94 -4.96
C THR A 330 4.18 16.27 -5.29
N ALA A 331 5.08 15.27 -5.24
CA ALA A 331 6.49 15.45 -5.62
C ALA A 331 6.64 15.92 -7.08
N ALA A 332 5.86 15.33 -7.99
CA ALA A 332 5.85 15.73 -9.39
C ALA A 332 5.37 17.19 -9.55
N ALA A 333 4.31 17.57 -8.84
CA ALA A 333 3.79 18.94 -8.87
C ALA A 333 4.79 19.94 -8.30
N GLU A 334 5.40 19.68 -7.16
CA GLU A 334 6.43 20.52 -6.56
C GLU A 334 7.62 20.71 -7.51
N LEU A 335 8.13 19.64 -8.12
CA LEU A 335 9.21 19.72 -9.11
C LEU A 335 8.80 20.54 -10.33
N ALA A 336 7.56 20.37 -10.83
CA ALA A 336 7.05 21.09 -12.00
C ALA A 336 6.92 22.59 -11.78
N PHE A 337 6.66 23.03 -10.53
CA PHE A 337 6.43 24.44 -10.18
C PHE A 337 7.59 25.10 -9.43
N SER A 338 8.65 24.38 -9.09
CA SER A 338 9.85 24.92 -8.41
C SER A 338 10.76 25.77 -9.29
N GLY A 339 10.39 26.04 -10.54
CA GLY A 339 11.16 26.87 -11.49
C GLY A 339 12.27 26.11 -12.22
N GLY A 340 12.41 24.80 -12.04
CA GLY A 340 13.28 23.93 -12.80
C GLY A 340 12.64 23.42 -14.10
N ALA A 341 13.42 22.65 -14.87
CA ALA A 341 12.93 21.90 -16.04
C ALA A 341 13.06 20.38 -15.72
N PRO A 342 12.14 19.82 -14.92
CA PRO A 342 12.23 18.42 -14.54
C PRO A 342 12.04 17.51 -15.75
N ASP A 343 12.83 16.44 -15.82
CA ASP A 343 12.65 15.37 -16.80
C ASP A 343 11.74 14.29 -16.20
N PHE A 344 10.54 14.17 -16.72
CA PHE A 344 9.56 13.14 -16.32
C PHE A 344 9.47 11.98 -17.31
N SER A 345 10.44 11.82 -18.21
CA SER A 345 10.42 10.75 -19.23
C SER A 345 10.40 9.33 -18.63
N GLY A 346 10.95 9.14 -17.43
CA GLY A 346 10.91 7.90 -16.69
C GLY A 346 9.73 7.76 -15.70
N GLY A 347 8.83 8.75 -15.67
CA GLY A 347 7.80 8.84 -14.61
C GLY A 347 8.36 9.43 -13.31
N VAL A 348 7.59 9.30 -12.23
CA VAL A 348 7.97 9.77 -10.89
C VAL A 348 7.70 8.68 -9.88
N ILE A 349 8.70 8.33 -9.08
CA ILE A 349 8.55 7.46 -7.92
C ILE A 349 8.75 8.29 -6.65
N ALA A 350 7.90 8.11 -5.68
CA ALA A 350 8.03 8.71 -4.35
C ALA A 350 8.05 7.63 -3.27
N HIS A 351 8.83 7.88 -2.23
CA HIS A 351 8.89 7.07 -1.03
C HIS A 351 8.50 7.91 0.17
N ALA A 352 7.45 7.49 0.87
CA ALA A 352 7.04 8.08 2.14
C ALA A 352 7.55 7.22 3.29
N LEU A 353 8.43 7.76 4.12
CA LEU A 353 8.94 7.11 5.32
C LEU A 353 8.11 7.58 6.51
N GLY A 354 7.10 6.83 6.87
CA GLY A 354 6.21 7.09 7.99
C GLY A 354 6.16 5.91 8.94
N THR A 355 4.98 5.58 9.44
CA THR A 355 4.72 4.36 10.23
C THR A 355 5.22 3.12 9.48
N ASP A 356 4.95 3.09 8.18
CA ASP A 356 5.48 2.13 7.23
C ASP A 356 6.24 2.82 6.09
N PHE A 357 6.72 2.04 5.13
CA PHE A 357 7.40 2.49 3.93
C PHE A 357 6.40 2.55 2.77
N GLY A 358 5.77 3.71 2.58
CA GLY A 358 4.87 3.96 1.45
C GLY A 358 5.65 4.16 0.15
N VAL A 359 5.13 3.65 -0.95
CA VAL A 359 5.68 3.85 -2.30
C VAL A 359 4.56 4.24 -3.23
N GLY A 360 4.81 5.26 -4.03
CA GLY A 360 3.92 5.66 -5.09
C GLY A 360 4.64 5.87 -6.41
N TYR A 361 3.91 5.71 -7.49
CA TYR A 361 4.44 5.85 -8.84
C TYR A 361 3.45 6.56 -9.75
N LEU A 362 3.97 7.45 -10.58
CA LEU A 362 3.28 8.02 -11.73
C LEU A 362 4.04 7.66 -13.00
N ASP A 363 3.36 7.17 -14.00
CA ASP A 363 3.94 7.00 -15.33
C ASP A 363 4.28 8.35 -15.96
N SER A 364 5.14 8.33 -16.97
CA SER A 364 5.56 9.52 -17.71
C SER A 364 4.40 10.27 -18.37
N ASP A 365 3.28 9.60 -18.61
CA ASP A 365 2.04 10.22 -19.11
C ASP A 365 1.13 10.74 -17.99
N GLY A 366 1.52 10.59 -16.71
CA GLY A 366 0.76 11.00 -15.53
C GLY A 366 -0.35 10.03 -15.14
N SER A 367 -0.38 8.82 -15.70
CA SER A 367 -1.27 7.78 -15.23
C SER A 367 -0.72 7.11 -13.96
N ILE A 368 -1.63 6.64 -13.11
CA ILE A 368 -1.31 5.83 -11.94
C ILE A 368 -1.43 4.36 -12.37
N PRO A 369 -0.41 3.52 -12.10
CA PRO A 369 -0.48 2.11 -12.46
C PRO A 369 -1.58 1.39 -11.68
N GLU A 370 -2.35 0.56 -12.37
CA GLU A 370 -3.45 -0.22 -11.76
C GLU A 370 -2.92 -1.50 -11.11
N MET A 371 -1.98 -1.36 -10.16
CA MET A 371 -1.34 -2.45 -9.41
C MET A 371 -1.11 -2.05 -7.94
N PRO A 372 -0.91 -3.01 -7.01
CA PRO A 372 -0.83 -2.71 -5.57
C PRO A 372 0.36 -1.83 -5.17
N VAL A 373 1.55 -2.08 -5.70
CA VAL A 373 2.83 -1.43 -5.35
C VAL A 373 3.16 -1.51 -3.84
N GLU A 374 2.75 -2.61 -3.17
CA GLU A 374 2.92 -2.82 -1.72
C GLU A 374 4.35 -3.29 -1.38
N LEU A 375 5.35 -2.39 -1.59
CA LEU A 375 6.77 -2.75 -1.41
C LEU A 375 7.17 -2.89 0.04
N TYR A 376 6.43 -2.31 0.99
CA TYR A 376 6.73 -2.42 2.42
C TYR A 376 6.62 -3.86 2.95
N ASP A 377 5.82 -4.69 2.29
CA ASP A 377 5.64 -6.09 2.63
C ASP A 377 6.71 -7.01 2.03
N PHE A 378 7.58 -6.51 1.16
CA PHE A 378 8.58 -7.32 0.48
C PHE A 378 9.45 -8.09 1.45
N LEU A 379 9.63 -9.36 1.18
CA LEU A 379 10.58 -10.22 1.86
C LEU A 379 11.96 -9.98 1.28
N LEU A 380 12.84 -9.36 2.05
CA LEU A 380 14.18 -8.97 1.61
C LEU A 380 15.25 -9.89 2.14
N ASP A 381 15.01 -10.54 3.29
CA ASP A 381 16.00 -11.29 4.03
C ASP A 381 15.50 -12.69 4.35
N LEU A 382 16.15 -13.70 3.80
CA LEU A 382 15.86 -15.12 4.04
C LEU A 382 16.58 -15.64 5.29
N GLY A 383 17.43 -14.83 5.93
CA GLY A 383 18.13 -15.18 7.15
C GLY A 383 17.25 -15.06 8.38
N SER A 384 17.47 -15.92 9.37
CA SER A 384 16.88 -15.81 10.70
C SER A 384 17.71 -14.85 11.54
N LEU A 385 17.38 -13.55 11.48
CA LEU A 385 18.03 -12.59 12.36
C LEU A 385 17.49 -12.73 13.79
N PRO A 386 18.36 -12.83 14.81
CA PRO A 386 17.94 -12.73 16.19
C PRO A 386 17.23 -11.39 16.39
N GLN A 387 16.02 -11.43 16.91
CA GLN A 387 15.34 -10.23 17.38
C GLN A 387 15.44 -10.17 18.89
N ARG A 388 15.55 -8.97 19.43
CA ARG A 388 15.27 -8.77 20.85
C ARG A 388 13.88 -9.28 21.14
N GLN A 389 13.71 -9.94 22.29
CA GLN A 389 12.41 -10.23 22.83
C GLN A 389 11.79 -8.91 23.30
N LEU A 390 10.96 -8.34 22.45
CA LEU A 390 10.17 -7.17 22.75
C LEU A 390 8.71 -7.60 22.86
N PRO A 391 7.88 -6.88 23.63
CA PRO A 391 6.46 -7.15 23.66
C PRO A 391 5.87 -7.15 22.24
N PRO A 392 4.85 -7.98 21.94
CA PRO A 392 4.26 -8.05 20.60
C PRO A 392 3.75 -6.72 20.05
N GLU A 393 3.30 -5.84 20.93
CA GLU A 393 2.84 -4.48 20.67
C GLU A 393 3.95 -3.49 20.34
N ASP A 394 5.22 -3.85 20.59
CA ASP A 394 6.35 -2.97 20.34
C ASP A 394 6.73 -2.96 18.86
N LEU A 395 6.56 -1.82 18.19
CA LEU A 395 6.85 -1.64 16.77
C LEU A 395 8.29 -2.00 16.39
N ARG A 396 9.22 -1.99 17.35
CA ARG A 396 10.63 -2.37 17.13
C ARG A 396 10.82 -3.86 16.87
N SER A 397 9.85 -4.69 17.21
CA SER A 397 9.87 -6.14 16.97
C SER A 397 9.41 -6.56 15.58
N THR A 398 9.31 -5.64 14.64
CA THR A 398 8.64 -5.82 13.35
C THR A 398 9.22 -6.97 12.52
N ARG A 399 8.33 -7.88 12.16
CA ARG A 399 8.51 -8.90 11.12
C ARG A 399 7.32 -8.84 10.18
N ASN A 400 7.48 -9.36 8.97
CA ASN A 400 6.35 -9.55 8.09
C ASN A 400 5.35 -10.52 8.76
N GLU A 401 4.13 -10.06 9.01
CA GLU A 401 3.09 -10.81 9.73
C GLU A 401 2.64 -12.07 8.98
N ASN A 402 2.82 -12.10 7.67
CA ASN A 402 2.39 -13.20 6.82
C ASN A 402 3.44 -14.32 6.74
N SER A 403 4.72 -13.98 6.73
CA SER A 403 5.81 -14.93 6.55
C SER A 403 6.62 -15.21 7.83
N GLY A 404 6.56 -14.31 8.81
CA GLY A 404 7.46 -14.33 9.98
C GLY A 404 8.92 -14.00 9.63
N LEU A 405 9.24 -13.69 8.36
CA LEU A 405 10.58 -13.34 7.90
C LEU A 405 10.80 -11.81 7.96
N PRO A 406 12.06 -11.36 8.06
CA PRO A 406 12.39 -9.95 7.96
C PRO A 406 12.03 -9.38 6.60
N GLY A 407 11.07 -8.46 6.57
CA GLY A 407 10.64 -7.74 5.38
C GLY A 407 11.22 -6.33 5.28
N ALA A 408 10.80 -5.57 4.27
CA ALA A 408 11.23 -4.19 4.04
C ALA A 408 10.93 -3.29 5.25
N ARG A 409 9.82 -3.46 5.94
CA ARG A 409 9.47 -2.79 7.20
C ARG A 409 10.56 -2.82 8.25
N ARG A 410 11.31 -3.94 8.33
CA ARG A 410 12.36 -4.11 9.32
C ARG A 410 13.52 -3.13 9.11
N TYR A 411 13.77 -2.74 7.88
CA TYR A 411 14.90 -1.92 7.46
C TYR A 411 14.52 -0.49 7.13
N LEU A 412 13.25 -0.27 6.78
CA LEU A 412 12.69 0.99 6.34
C LEU A 412 11.43 1.31 7.17
N GLY A 413 11.16 2.57 7.40
CA GLY A 413 10.01 3.00 8.17
C GLY A 413 10.29 3.19 9.67
N GLN A 414 9.26 3.59 10.40
CA GLN A 414 9.33 4.01 11.80
C GLN A 414 9.85 2.92 12.76
N ALA A 415 9.43 1.67 12.56
CA ALA A 415 9.86 0.55 13.37
C ALA A 415 11.38 0.31 13.30
N ALA A 416 11.99 0.56 12.13
CA ALA A 416 13.44 0.48 11.97
C ALA A 416 14.15 1.59 12.75
N ALA A 417 13.63 2.83 12.67
CA ALA A 417 14.16 3.97 13.41
C ALA A 417 14.08 3.73 14.92
N PHE A 418 12.94 3.24 15.42
CA PHE A 418 12.76 2.92 16.84
C PHE A 418 13.74 1.85 17.32
N ARG A 419 13.93 0.79 16.53
CA ARG A 419 14.89 -0.26 16.87
C ARG A 419 16.32 0.27 16.97
N LEU A 420 16.73 1.10 16.01
CA LEU A 420 18.06 1.71 16.00
C LEU A 420 18.25 2.66 17.19
N ALA A 421 17.25 3.50 17.49
CA ALA A 421 17.27 4.42 18.64
C ALA A 421 17.35 3.64 19.95
N TYR A 422 16.56 2.57 20.12
CA TYR A 422 16.57 1.72 21.30
C TYR A 422 17.92 1.01 21.48
N ASP A 423 18.54 0.57 20.39
CA ASP A 423 19.86 -0.10 20.43
C ASP A 423 20.97 0.89 20.79
N ALA A 424 20.83 2.17 20.42
CA ALA A 424 21.77 3.22 20.77
C ALA A 424 21.58 3.70 22.22
N ASP A 425 20.37 4.05 22.61
CA ASP A 425 20.00 4.54 23.94
C ASP A 425 18.49 4.33 24.20
N PRO A 426 18.10 3.36 25.04
CA PRO A 426 16.70 3.13 25.36
C PRO A 426 15.99 4.34 25.97
N ALA A 427 16.67 5.17 26.76
CA ALA A 427 16.06 6.34 27.38
C ALA A 427 15.79 7.47 26.36
N LEU A 428 16.62 7.59 25.34
CA LEU A 428 16.43 8.55 24.24
C LEU A 428 15.14 8.26 23.48
N LEU A 429 14.81 6.98 23.27
CA LEU A 429 13.60 6.59 22.57
C LEU A 429 12.33 7.13 23.23
N GLU A 430 12.24 7.08 24.57
CA GLU A 430 11.07 7.55 25.32
C GLU A 430 10.78 9.03 25.07
N SER A 431 11.82 9.84 24.76
CA SER A 431 11.66 11.27 24.47
C SER A 431 11.01 11.55 23.11
N PHE A 432 11.01 10.57 22.20
CA PHE A 432 10.49 10.71 20.82
C PHE A 432 9.15 10.02 20.60
N ILE A 433 8.69 9.19 21.54
CA ILE A 433 7.47 8.41 21.38
C ILE A 433 6.31 9.08 22.13
N GLU A 434 5.16 9.10 21.48
CA GLU A 434 3.86 9.33 22.10
C GLU A 434 2.91 8.19 21.75
N GLU A 435 1.95 7.94 22.62
CA GLU A 435 0.85 7.04 22.36
C GLU A 435 -0.32 7.86 21.81
N ARG A 436 -0.81 7.48 20.63
CA ARG A 436 -2.00 8.05 19.98
C ARG A 436 -2.95 6.92 19.63
N ASN A 437 -4.14 6.93 20.21
CA ASN A 437 -5.18 5.93 19.95
C ASN A 437 -4.70 4.46 20.10
N GLY A 438 -3.83 4.18 21.06
CA GLY A 438 -3.26 2.85 21.26
C GLY A 438 -2.12 2.48 20.31
N ILE A 439 -1.64 3.41 19.51
CA ILE A 439 -0.52 3.23 18.58
C ILE A 439 0.67 4.07 19.02
N LEU A 440 1.83 3.44 19.12
CA LEU A 440 3.08 4.17 19.37
C LEU A 440 3.52 4.87 18.09
N ALA A 441 3.72 6.17 18.15
CA ALA A 441 4.13 7.01 17.05
C ALA A 441 5.27 7.96 17.44
N ILE A 442 5.98 8.50 16.47
CA ILE A 442 6.93 9.59 16.71
C ILE A 442 6.13 10.84 17.07
N ARG A 443 6.55 11.51 18.16
CA ARG A 443 5.96 12.78 18.56
C ARG A 443 6.17 13.82 17.48
N GLN A 444 5.07 14.34 16.92
CA GLN A 444 5.10 15.39 15.91
C GLN A 444 5.00 16.77 16.57
N THR A 445 5.81 17.70 16.11
CA THR A 445 5.68 19.10 16.51
C THR A 445 4.60 19.81 15.68
N PRO A 446 4.03 20.94 16.15
CA PRO A 446 3.10 21.74 15.33
C PRO A 446 3.70 22.20 14.00
N GLU A 447 5.02 22.26 13.89
CA GLU A 447 5.76 22.64 12.68
C GLU A 447 5.80 21.48 11.70
N ASP A 448 6.00 20.24 12.17
CA ASP A 448 5.93 19.03 11.37
C ASP A 448 4.53 18.83 10.78
N MET A 449 3.50 19.14 11.56
CA MET A 449 2.10 19.07 11.14
C MET A 449 1.79 20.08 10.01
N ARG A 450 2.35 21.29 10.07
CA ARG A 450 2.21 22.28 8.98
C ARG A 450 2.84 21.81 7.69
N LEU A 451 4.01 21.19 7.74
CA LEU A 451 4.68 20.62 6.57
C LEU A 451 3.87 19.45 5.99
N SER A 452 3.27 18.62 6.84
CA SER A 452 2.39 17.52 6.41
C SER A 452 1.12 18.03 5.67
N LEU A 453 0.58 19.19 6.05
CA LEU A 453 -0.58 19.79 5.40
C LEU A 453 -0.27 20.44 4.04
N ILE A 454 0.98 20.75 3.75
CA ILE A 454 1.40 21.30 2.44
C ILE A 454 1.31 20.20 1.35
N HIS A 455 1.27 18.93 1.73
CA HIS A 455 1.21 17.78 0.83
C HIS A 455 -0.22 17.32 0.49
N ILE A 456 -1.25 18.00 0.99
CA ILE A 456 -2.65 17.81 0.61
C ILE A 456 -3.03 18.78 -0.51
#